data_f4a7bb44ba7dd22ef8727c17bd25aff9
#
_entry.id   f4a7bb44ba7dd22ef8727c17bd25aff9
#
_cell.length_a   1.000
_cell.length_b   1.000
_cell.length_c   1.000
_cell.angle_alpha   90.00
_cell.angle_beta   90.00
_cell.angle_gamma   90.00
#
_symmetry.space_group_name_H-M   'P 1'
#
loop_
_entity.id
_entity.type
_entity.pdbx_description
1 polymer ?
#
loop_
_entity_poly.entity_id
_entity_poly.type
_entity_poly.pdbx_seq_one_letter_code
_entity_poly.pdbx_strand_id
1 'polypeptide(L)'
;MRIENYNNSQYFGANFTKEFTDFAHSYINTKPNRLKNNYIFNRKIEEFKNFGYDYLTIGLYQKSVSCGIKHSLVALKDGQDLKEGIVICSKTSLKYLLNDFLNMTKKEFITKLHINKKYEPV
;
A
#
# COMPACT_ATOMS: atom_id res chain seq x y z
N MET A 1 -26.14 -7.24 12.73
CA MET A 1 -25.77 -6.74 12.47
C MET A 1 -25.66 -6.60 12.53
N ARG A 2 -25.30 -6.72 12.49
CA ARG A 2 -24.87 -6.23 12.30
C ARG A 2 -24.74 -5.83 11.78
N ILE A 3 -24.60 -5.91 11.58
CA ILE A 3 -24.25 -5.32 10.93
C ILE A 3 -23.99 -5.16 10.66
N GLU A 4 -23.63 -5.18 10.51
CA GLU A 4 -23.19 -4.79 10.09
C GLU A 4 -22.71 -4.69 9.77
N ASN A 5 -22.50 -5.04 9.87
CA ASN A 5 -21.91 -4.69 9.39
C ASN A 5 -21.79 -4.88 8.69
N TYR A 6 -21.91 -5.25 8.46
CA TYR A 6 -21.78 -5.13 7.60
C TYR A 6 -21.70 -4.62 7.00
N ASN A 7 -21.72 -4.67 7.12
CA ASN A 7 -21.66 -3.90 6.40
C ASN A 7 -21.10 -3.25 6.06
N ASN A 8 -20.69 -3.41 6.43
CA ASN A 8 -19.82 -2.67 6.14
C ASN A 8 -18.95 -2.76 5.11
N SER A 9 -18.80 -3.56 4.64
CA SER A 9 -18.06 -3.99 3.48
C SER A 9 -18.34 -3.15 2.28
N GLN A 10 -19.39 -2.56 2.26
CA GLN A 10 -19.63 -1.59 1.22
C GLN A 10 -18.77 -0.36 1.41
N TYR A 11 -18.08 -0.31 2.49
CA TYR A 11 -17.11 0.71 2.66
C TYR A 11 -15.87 0.23 2.08
N PHE A 12 -15.60 0.67 0.96
CA PHE A 12 -14.54 0.24 0.17
C PHE A 12 -13.33 1.00 0.55
N GLY A 13 -12.25 0.37 0.58
CA GLY A 13 -11.01 0.99 0.90
C GLY A 13 -9.92 -0.03 0.86
N ALA A 14 -8.70 0.40 0.87
CA ALA A 14 -7.57 -0.48 0.92
C ALA A 14 -7.20 -0.74 2.37
N ASN A 15 -7.07 -2.00 2.73
CA ASN A 15 -6.45 -2.38 3.98
C ASN A 15 -4.95 -2.50 3.75
N PHE A 16 -4.19 -2.40 4.82
CA PHE A 16 -2.73 -2.46 4.73
C PHE A 16 -2.24 -3.59 5.61
N THR A 17 -1.24 -4.34 5.12
CA THR A 17 -0.69 -5.41 5.93
C THR A 17 0.06 -4.84 7.11
N LYS A 18 0.05 -5.59 8.20
CA LYS A 18 0.81 -5.21 9.39
C LYS A 18 2.31 -5.12 9.07
N GLU A 19 2.81 -6.02 8.24
CA GLU A 19 4.20 -6.00 7.82
C GLU A 19 4.59 -4.67 7.19
N PHE A 20 3.74 -4.16 6.29
CA PHE A 20 4.03 -2.89 5.65
C PHE A 20 4.00 -1.74 6.67
N THR A 21 2.94 -1.66 7.48
CA THR A 21 2.82 -0.56 8.41
C THR A 21 3.92 -0.59 9.47
N ASP A 22 4.28 -1.78 9.97
CA ASP A 22 5.35 -1.91 10.94
C ASP A 22 6.69 -1.52 10.35
N PHE A 23 6.95 -1.95 9.12
CA PHE A 23 8.20 -1.62 8.44
C PHE A 23 8.30 -0.10 8.24
N ALA A 24 7.21 0.52 7.78
CA ALA A 24 7.19 1.96 7.56
C ALA A 24 7.41 2.74 8.85
N HIS A 25 6.73 2.36 9.92
CA HIS A 25 6.92 3.02 11.22
C HIS A 25 8.33 2.84 11.74
N SER A 26 8.89 1.64 11.62
CA SER A 26 10.27 1.39 12.04
C SER A 26 11.24 2.28 11.28
N TYR A 27 11.05 2.41 9.96
CA TYR A 27 11.92 3.25 9.16
C TYR A 27 11.78 4.72 9.56
N ILE A 28 10.54 5.20 9.68
CA ILE A 28 10.27 6.60 10.04
C ILE A 28 10.88 6.93 11.41
N ASN A 29 10.80 5.99 12.35
CA ASN A 29 11.29 6.23 13.70
C ASN A 29 12.80 6.35 13.78
N THR A 30 13.54 5.93 12.75
CA THR A 30 15.00 6.11 12.71
C THR A 30 15.42 7.47 12.16
N LYS A 31 14.47 8.31 11.74
CA LYS A 31 14.75 9.57 11.08
C LYS A 31 14.33 10.76 11.95
N PRO A 32 14.89 11.96 11.67
CA PRO A 32 14.41 13.18 12.33
C PRO A 32 12.94 13.41 12.01
N ASN A 33 12.28 14.17 12.89
CA ASN A 33 10.87 14.52 12.72
C ASN A 33 9.93 13.30 12.71
N ARG A 34 10.30 12.28 13.46
CA ARG A 34 9.52 11.03 13.46
C ARG A 34 8.06 11.23 13.85
N LEU A 35 7.78 12.12 14.79
CA LEU A 35 6.39 12.34 15.21
C LEU A 35 5.55 12.92 14.09
N LYS A 36 6.09 13.93 13.41
CA LYS A 36 5.40 14.55 12.27
C LYS A 36 5.22 13.54 11.13
N ASN A 37 6.27 12.79 10.83
CA ASN A 37 6.23 11.86 9.69
C ASN A 37 5.32 10.67 9.97
N ASN A 38 5.27 10.18 11.21
CA ASN A 38 4.31 9.15 11.58
C ASN A 38 2.88 9.66 11.46
N TYR A 39 2.64 10.91 11.86
CA TYR A 39 1.32 11.50 11.74
C TYR A 39 0.90 11.57 10.26
N ILE A 40 1.79 12.03 9.39
CA ILE A 40 1.52 12.11 7.95
C ILE A 40 1.23 10.72 7.38
N PHE A 41 2.04 9.73 7.76
CA PHE A 41 1.87 8.36 7.29
C PHE A 41 0.51 7.80 7.73
N ASN A 42 0.17 7.98 8.98
CA ASN A 42 -1.10 7.46 9.51
C ASN A 42 -2.30 8.12 8.84
N ARG A 43 -2.19 9.40 8.53
CA ARG A 43 -3.26 10.10 7.81
C ARG A 43 -3.41 9.56 6.40
N LYS A 44 -2.29 9.25 5.74
CA LYS A 44 -2.34 8.68 4.39
C LYS A 44 -2.98 7.29 4.42
N ILE A 45 -2.65 6.48 5.43
CA ILE A 45 -3.28 5.17 5.60
C ILE A 45 -4.80 5.33 5.73
N GLU A 46 -5.25 6.27 6.57
CA GLU A 46 -6.68 6.50 6.77
C GLU A 46 -7.35 6.99 5.49
N GLU A 47 -6.68 7.85 4.76
CA GLU A 47 -7.21 8.34 3.49
C GLU A 47 -7.49 7.19 2.54
N PHE A 48 -6.55 6.25 2.42
CA PHE A 48 -6.70 5.14 1.48
C PHE A 48 -7.70 4.10 1.97
N LYS A 49 -7.87 3.97 3.27
CA LYS A 49 -8.89 3.06 3.80
C LYS A 49 -10.30 3.46 3.41
N ASN A 50 -10.51 4.72 3.10
CA ASN A 50 -11.87 5.27 2.96
C ASN A 50 -12.23 5.62 1.52
N PHE A 51 -11.54 5.11 0.52
CA PHE A 51 -11.76 5.63 -0.82
C PHE A 51 -12.35 4.65 -1.83
N GLY A 52 -12.96 3.61 -1.40
CA GLY A 52 -13.85 2.92 -2.30
C GLY A 52 -13.34 1.71 -3.07
N TYR A 53 -12.19 1.18 -2.73
CA TYR A 53 -11.75 -0.08 -3.31
C TYR A 53 -11.87 -1.18 -2.27
N ASP A 54 -12.89 -1.98 -2.47
CA ASP A 54 -13.22 -3.05 -1.58
C ASP A 54 -12.28 -4.24 -1.80
N TYR A 55 -11.98 -4.96 -0.73
CA TYR A 55 -11.27 -6.23 -0.79
C TYR A 55 -9.84 -6.16 -1.27
N LEU A 56 -9.26 -4.97 -1.33
CA LEU A 56 -7.84 -4.87 -1.64
C LEU A 56 -7.03 -4.77 -0.35
N THR A 57 -5.88 -5.42 -0.37
CA THR A 57 -4.91 -5.32 0.70
C THR A 57 -3.60 -4.83 0.11
N ILE A 58 -3.03 -3.80 0.72
CA ILE A 58 -1.76 -3.24 0.26
C ILE A 58 -0.66 -3.84 1.11
N GLY A 59 0.27 -4.50 0.47
CA GLY A 59 1.40 -5.14 1.16
C GLY A 59 2.72 -4.73 0.58
N LEU A 60 3.79 -5.00 1.32
CA LEU A 60 5.15 -4.73 0.91
C LEU A 60 5.77 -6.04 0.43
N TYR A 61 6.19 -6.06 -0.84
CA TYR A 61 6.88 -7.18 -1.42
C TYR A 61 8.33 -6.79 -1.67
N GLN A 62 9.24 -7.60 -1.17
CA GLN A 62 10.66 -7.33 -1.31
C GLN A 62 11.31 -8.45 -2.10
N LYS A 63 12.14 -8.09 -3.06
CA LYS A 63 12.79 -9.05 -3.93
C LYS A 63 14.24 -8.66 -4.14
N SER A 64 15.14 -9.63 -4.04
CA SER A 64 16.55 -9.39 -4.36
C SER A 64 16.72 -9.19 -5.85
N VAL A 65 17.45 -8.14 -6.21
CA VAL A 65 17.80 -7.85 -7.59
C VAL A 65 19.30 -7.54 -7.65
N SER A 66 19.84 -7.38 -8.84
CA SER A 66 21.28 -7.20 -9.02
C SER A 66 21.84 -5.98 -8.29
N CYS A 67 21.03 -4.94 -8.11
CA CYS A 67 21.48 -3.72 -7.43
C CYS A 67 20.99 -3.61 -5.98
N GLY A 68 20.53 -4.71 -5.40
CA GLY A 68 20.11 -4.72 -3.99
C GLY A 68 18.74 -5.34 -3.79
N ILE A 69 17.94 -4.70 -2.96
CA ILE A 69 16.58 -5.17 -2.69
C ILE A 69 15.60 -4.22 -3.33
N LYS A 70 14.70 -4.77 -4.13
CA LYS A 70 13.62 -4.00 -4.71
C LYS A 70 12.41 -4.08 -3.78
N HIS A 71 11.92 -2.94 -3.35
CA HIS A 71 10.74 -2.83 -2.51
C HIS A 71 9.56 -2.43 -3.38
N SER A 72 8.48 -3.18 -3.26
CA SER A 72 7.28 -2.90 -4.06
C SER A 72 6.07 -2.84 -3.14
N LEU A 73 5.21 -1.85 -3.37
CA LEU A 73 3.88 -1.88 -2.81
C LEU A 73 2.97 -2.58 -3.79
N VAL A 74 2.26 -3.58 -3.32
CA VAL A 74 1.41 -4.38 -4.17
C VAL A 74 0.00 -4.40 -3.61
N ALA A 75 -0.98 -4.35 -4.51
CA ALA A 75 -2.39 -4.48 -4.14
C ALA A 75 -2.81 -5.91 -4.39
N LEU A 76 -3.34 -6.53 -3.36
CA LEU A 76 -3.72 -7.93 -3.36
C LEU A 76 -5.23 -8.06 -3.29
N LYS A 77 -5.78 -8.95 -4.08
CA LYS A 77 -7.13 -9.41 -3.88
C LYS A 77 -7.11 -10.52 -2.86
N ASP A 78 -8.29 -10.86 -2.36
CA ASP A 78 -8.41 -11.91 -1.38
C ASP A 78 -7.79 -13.21 -1.91
N GLY A 79 -6.96 -13.82 -1.10
CA GLY A 79 -6.33 -15.11 -1.43
C GLY A 79 -5.07 -15.02 -2.29
N GLN A 80 -4.64 -13.84 -2.69
CA GLN A 80 -3.42 -13.71 -3.49
C GLN A 80 -2.17 -13.61 -2.62
N ASP A 81 -1.08 -14.16 -3.16
CA ASP A 81 0.25 -13.96 -2.57
C ASP A 81 0.82 -12.62 -3.00
N LEU A 82 1.80 -12.13 -2.25
CA LEU A 82 2.43 -10.85 -2.56
C LEU A 82 2.97 -10.79 -4.00
N LYS A 83 3.55 -11.87 -4.48
CA LYS A 83 4.11 -11.89 -5.84
C LYS A 83 3.05 -11.85 -6.94
N GLU A 84 1.79 -12.13 -6.58
CA GLU A 84 0.69 -12.14 -7.53
C GLU A 84 -0.04 -10.80 -7.59
N GLY A 85 0.29 -9.89 -6.68
CA GLY A 85 -0.42 -8.63 -6.58
C GLY A 85 -0.11 -7.67 -7.71
N ILE A 86 -0.94 -6.64 -7.81
CA ILE A 86 -0.74 -5.57 -8.78
C ILE A 86 0.25 -4.58 -8.18
N VAL A 87 1.37 -4.37 -8.87
CA VAL A 87 2.41 -3.46 -8.38
C VAL A 87 1.92 -2.03 -8.50
N ILE A 88 1.90 -1.34 -7.37
CA ILE A 88 1.51 0.07 -7.31
C ILE A 88 2.73 0.95 -7.54
N CYS A 89 3.82 0.68 -6.87
CA CYS A 89 5.08 1.37 -7.06
C CYS A 89 6.22 0.47 -6.59
N SER A 90 7.42 0.71 -7.14
CA SER A 90 8.61 -0.06 -6.81
C SER A 90 9.81 0.84 -6.78
N LYS A 91 10.66 0.65 -5.78
CA LYS A 91 11.93 1.37 -5.66
C LYS A 91 12.96 0.46 -5.03
N THR A 92 14.23 0.77 -5.28
CA THR A 92 15.32 0.07 -4.61
C THR A 92 15.66 0.68 -3.26
N SER A 93 15.01 1.79 -2.90
CA SER A 93 15.18 2.45 -1.63
C SER A 93 13.83 2.58 -0.94
N LEU A 94 13.78 2.15 0.32
CA LEU A 94 12.55 2.29 1.10
C LEU A 94 12.17 3.75 1.28
N LYS A 95 13.17 4.64 1.39
CA LYS A 95 12.92 6.07 1.50
C LYS A 95 12.10 6.59 0.32
N TYR A 96 12.50 6.22 -0.89
CA TYR A 96 11.81 6.68 -2.08
C TYR A 96 10.46 6.00 -2.25
N LEU A 97 10.36 4.75 -1.84
CA LEU A 97 9.08 4.05 -1.87
C LEU A 97 8.07 4.75 -0.95
N LEU A 98 8.48 5.08 0.27
CA LEU A 98 7.60 5.76 1.21
C LEU A 98 7.25 7.16 0.72
N ASN A 99 8.21 7.88 0.12
CA ASN A 99 7.91 9.19 -0.46
C ASN A 99 6.86 9.08 -1.56
N ASP A 100 6.98 8.08 -2.43
CA ASP A 100 5.98 7.87 -3.47
C ASP A 100 4.61 7.60 -2.88
N PHE A 101 4.55 6.76 -1.85
CA PHE A 101 3.29 6.44 -1.20
C PHE A 101 2.67 7.69 -0.55
N LEU A 102 3.49 8.47 0.16
CA LEU A 102 2.98 9.65 0.87
C LEU A 102 2.50 10.73 -0.08
N ASN A 103 3.05 10.79 -1.27
CA ASN A 103 2.67 11.78 -2.28
C ASN A 103 1.63 11.28 -3.27
N MET A 104 1.26 10.01 -3.18
CA MET A 104 0.32 9.43 -4.13
C MET A 104 -1.10 9.89 -3.81
N THR A 105 -1.80 10.37 -4.85
CA THR A 105 -3.20 10.73 -4.71
C THR A 105 -4.07 9.49 -4.94
N LYS A 106 -5.33 9.58 -4.52
CA LYS A 106 -6.30 8.52 -4.81
C LYS A 106 -6.40 8.26 -6.30
N LYS A 107 -6.43 9.33 -7.08
CA LYS A 107 -6.52 9.23 -8.53
C LYS A 107 -5.34 8.49 -9.12
N GLU A 108 -4.13 8.81 -8.64
CA GLU A 108 -2.93 8.12 -9.11
C GLU A 108 -2.95 6.65 -8.74
N PHE A 109 -3.40 6.33 -7.54
CA PHE A 109 -3.49 4.95 -7.09
C PHE A 109 -4.44 4.16 -7.99
N ILE A 110 -5.62 4.73 -8.25
CA ILE A 110 -6.61 4.10 -9.11
C ILE A 110 -6.07 3.89 -10.52
N THR A 111 -5.39 4.91 -11.04
CA THR A 111 -4.78 4.84 -12.36
C THR A 111 -3.75 3.72 -12.43
N LYS A 112 -2.91 3.61 -11.42
CA LYS A 112 -1.89 2.56 -11.40
C LYS A 112 -2.49 1.17 -11.31
N LEU A 113 -3.57 1.02 -10.57
CA LEU A 113 -4.28 -0.24 -10.51
C LEU A 113 -4.79 -0.65 -11.90
N HIS A 114 -5.38 0.27 -12.62
CA HIS A 114 -5.92 -0.03 -13.94
C HIS A 114 -4.83 -0.30 -14.97
N ILE A 115 -3.79 0.52 -14.98
CA ILE A 115 -2.72 0.36 -15.95
C ILE A 115 -2.01 -0.97 -15.75
N ASN A 116 -1.62 -1.27 -14.53
CA ASN A 116 -0.86 -2.48 -14.24
C ASN A 116 -1.70 -3.73 -14.45
N LYS A 117 -2.98 -3.66 -14.10
CA LYS A 117 -3.89 -4.76 -14.35
C LYS A 117 -4.04 -5.04 -15.84
N LYS A 118 -4.02 -3.99 -16.66
CA LYS A 118 -4.17 -4.12 -18.11
C LYS A 118 -3.05 -4.93 -18.74
N TYR A 119 -1.87 -4.93 -18.15
CA TYR A 119 -0.72 -5.66 -18.67
C TYR A 119 -0.51 -7.02 -18.05
N GLU A 120 -1.36 -7.43 -17.13
CA GLU A 120 -1.24 -8.74 -16.54
C GLU A 120 -1.65 -9.82 -17.55
N PRO A 121 -0.94 -10.96 -17.56
CA PRO A 121 -1.37 -12.10 -18.37
C PRO A 121 -2.73 -12.58 -17.88
N VAL A 122 -3.54 -12.96 -18.80
CA VAL A 122 -4.88 -13.42 -18.46
C VAL A 122 -4.83 -14.90 -18.11
#